data_02ab80775c2f9d9896060ecd06ce8d51
#
_entry.id   02ab80775c2f9d9896060ecd06ce8d51
#
_cell.length_a   1.000
_cell.length_b   1.000
_cell.length_c   1.000
_cell.angle_alpha   90.00
_cell.angle_beta   90.00
_cell.angle_gamma   90.00
#
_symmetry.space_group_name_H-M   'P 1'
#
loop_
_entity.id
_entity.type
_entity.pdbx_description
1 polymer ?
#
loop_
_entity_poly.entity_id
_entity_poly.type
_entity_poly.pdbx_seq_one_letter_code
_entity_poly.pdbx_strand_id
1 'polypeptide(L)'
;MSDSEDPSDEVQYHVAVGPDDIADAVLLPGNPERVDKITALWDGYDERAEHREYRTATGTYEDTPISVTSTGIGSPSTAIAVEELARVGAETFVRVGSCGAIQPEMDVGDLVITAGAV
;
A
#
# COMPACT_ATOMS: atom_id res chain seq x y z
N MET A 1 4.75 -25.88 -13.61
CA MET A 1 3.52 -25.08 -13.65
C MET A 1 2.80 -25.22 -12.31
N SER A 2 2.36 -24.13 -11.78
CA SER A 2 1.51 -24.19 -10.61
C SER A 2 0.15 -24.72 -11.01
N ASP A 3 -0.31 -25.72 -10.32
CA ASP A 3 -1.64 -26.29 -10.55
C ASP A 3 -2.68 -25.66 -9.63
N SER A 4 -2.29 -24.62 -8.89
CA SER A 4 -3.22 -23.92 -8.05
C SER A 4 -4.22 -23.15 -8.91
N GLU A 5 -5.49 -23.38 -8.65
CA GLU A 5 -6.57 -22.65 -9.27
C GLU A 5 -7.06 -21.53 -8.38
N ASP A 6 -6.49 -21.38 -7.19
CA ASP A 6 -6.84 -20.31 -6.26
C ASP A 6 -6.01 -19.07 -6.58
N PRO A 7 -6.65 -17.96 -7.03
CA PRO A 7 -5.92 -16.72 -7.33
C PRO A 7 -5.10 -16.17 -6.16
N SER A 8 -5.46 -16.53 -4.91
CA SER A 8 -4.72 -16.06 -3.73
C SER A 8 -3.33 -16.66 -3.62
N ASP A 9 -3.06 -17.78 -4.29
CA ASP A 9 -1.75 -18.43 -4.28
C ASP A 9 -0.83 -17.91 -5.38
N GLU A 10 -1.32 -17.03 -6.23
CA GLU A 10 -0.58 -16.55 -7.40
C GLU A 10 -0.05 -15.14 -7.21
N VAL A 11 1.03 -14.85 -7.93
CA VAL A 11 1.51 -13.48 -8.06
C VAL A 11 0.47 -12.67 -8.85
N GLN A 12 0.03 -11.57 -8.28
CA GLN A 12 -1.03 -10.77 -8.87
C GLN A 12 -0.54 -9.98 -10.07
N TYR A 13 -1.40 -9.80 -11.04
CA TYR A 13 -1.04 -9.24 -12.35
C TYR A 13 -0.50 -7.81 -12.29
N HIS A 14 -1.16 -6.93 -11.54
CA HIS A 14 -0.78 -5.51 -11.53
C HIS A 14 0.26 -5.20 -10.45
N VAL A 15 0.02 -5.62 -9.22
CA VAL A 15 0.96 -5.32 -8.12
C VAL A 15 2.19 -6.22 -8.12
N ALA A 16 2.13 -7.34 -8.83
CA ALA A 16 3.25 -8.27 -9.01
C ALA A 16 3.78 -8.87 -7.70
N VAL A 17 2.90 -9.03 -6.70
CA VAL A 17 3.24 -9.68 -5.43
C VAL A 17 2.35 -10.89 -5.19
N GLY A 18 2.87 -11.86 -4.46
CA GLY A 18 2.15 -13.04 -4.01
C GLY A 18 1.97 -13.04 -2.49
N PRO A 19 1.41 -14.16 -1.94
CA PRO A 19 1.08 -14.22 -0.51
C PRO A 19 2.27 -14.07 0.43
N ASP A 20 3.46 -14.44 -0.01
CA ASP A 20 4.66 -14.36 0.83
C ASP A 20 5.33 -12.98 0.80
N ASP A 21 4.81 -12.05 0.01
CA ASP A 21 5.45 -10.77 -0.24
C ASP A 21 4.90 -9.64 0.61
N ILE A 22 3.76 -9.83 1.28
CA ILE A 22 3.08 -8.75 2.00
C ILE A 22 2.72 -9.14 3.43
N ALA A 23 2.60 -8.13 4.28
CA ALA A 23 2.08 -8.27 5.65
C ALA A 23 0.56 -8.05 5.67
N ASP A 24 -0.06 -8.30 6.84
CA ASP A 24 -1.50 -8.10 7.01
C ASP A 24 -1.90 -6.63 6.86
N ALA A 25 -1.05 -5.72 7.30
CA ALA A 25 -1.29 -4.28 7.22
C ALA A 25 -0.46 -3.66 6.11
N VAL A 26 -1.10 -2.88 5.25
CA VAL A 26 -0.46 -2.24 4.10
C VAL A 26 -0.76 -0.75 4.09
N LEU A 27 0.29 0.05 4.01
CA LEU A 27 0.19 1.49 3.80
C LEU A 27 0.13 1.77 2.29
N LEU A 28 -0.73 2.68 1.90
CA LEU A 28 -0.98 2.99 0.50
C LEU A 28 -0.72 4.46 0.19
N PRO A 29 0.53 4.86 -0.07
CA PRO A 29 0.79 6.19 -0.65
C PRO A 29 0.46 6.18 -2.15
N GLY A 30 0.22 7.34 -2.72
CA GLY A 30 0.00 7.44 -4.16
C GLY A 30 1.30 7.38 -4.95
N ASN A 31 2.24 8.24 -4.62
CA ASN A 31 3.50 8.36 -5.35
C ASN A 31 4.50 7.25 -4.97
N PRO A 32 5.03 6.50 -5.97
CA PRO A 32 6.04 5.48 -5.70
C PRO A 32 7.28 5.98 -4.96
N GLU A 33 7.67 7.24 -5.15
CA GLU A 33 8.82 7.81 -4.44
C GLU A 33 8.58 7.93 -2.93
N ARG A 34 7.33 7.97 -2.50
CA ARG A 34 7.00 8.07 -1.08
C ARG A 34 7.26 6.76 -0.34
N VAL A 35 7.37 5.66 -1.06
CA VAL A 35 7.73 4.36 -0.47
C VAL A 35 9.06 4.46 0.27
N ASP A 36 10.07 5.13 -0.31
CA ASP A 36 11.38 5.29 0.33
C ASP A 36 11.29 6.10 1.62
N LYS A 37 10.45 7.12 1.63
CA LYS A 37 10.28 7.97 2.83
C LYS A 37 9.63 7.19 3.97
N ILE A 38 8.72 6.29 3.65
CA ILE A 38 8.03 5.46 4.63
C ILE A 38 8.99 4.39 5.16
N THR A 39 9.66 3.66 4.28
CA THR A 39 10.55 2.57 4.68
C THR A 39 11.77 3.07 5.45
N ALA A 40 12.18 4.31 5.23
CA ALA A 40 13.29 4.91 5.97
C ALA A 40 13.04 4.99 7.48
N LEU A 41 11.78 4.92 7.91
CA LEU A 41 11.38 4.95 9.32
C LEU A 41 11.28 3.55 9.94
N TRP A 42 11.39 2.51 9.14
CA TRP A 42 11.22 1.12 9.59
C TRP A 42 12.52 0.53 10.15
N ASP A 43 12.39 -0.56 10.91
CA ASP A 43 13.53 -1.30 11.45
C ASP A 43 14.36 -1.92 10.33
N GLY A 44 13.68 -2.44 9.32
CA GLY A 44 14.28 -3.02 8.13
C GLY A 44 13.19 -3.33 7.12
N TYR A 45 13.59 -3.53 5.87
CA TYR A 45 12.63 -3.85 4.81
C TYR A 45 13.32 -4.50 3.62
N ASP A 46 12.52 -5.17 2.79
CA ASP A 46 12.91 -5.69 1.49
C ASP A 46 11.99 -5.14 0.42
N GLU A 47 12.56 -4.72 -0.71
CA GLU A 47 11.78 -4.46 -1.90
C GLU A 47 11.20 -5.77 -2.40
N ARG A 48 9.90 -5.81 -2.64
CA ARG A 48 9.23 -7.02 -3.10
C ARG A 48 8.87 -6.99 -4.57
N ALA A 49 8.44 -5.84 -5.08
CA ALA A 49 8.07 -5.70 -6.48
C ALA A 49 8.04 -4.23 -6.88
N GLU A 50 8.24 -4.01 -8.17
CA GLU A 50 8.00 -2.72 -8.79
C GLU A 50 7.45 -2.99 -10.18
N HIS A 51 6.19 -2.61 -10.41
CA HIS A 51 5.51 -2.82 -11.67
C HIS A 51 4.51 -1.70 -11.90
N ARG A 52 4.68 -0.97 -13.00
CA ARG A 52 3.87 0.22 -13.29
C ARG A 52 3.98 1.25 -12.16
N GLU A 53 2.85 1.78 -11.70
CA GLU A 53 2.79 2.69 -10.55
C GLU A 53 2.88 1.98 -9.19
N TYR A 54 2.88 0.64 -9.19
CA TYR A 54 2.87 -0.17 -7.98
C TYR A 54 4.29 -0.56 -7.57
N ARG A 55 4.71 -0.05 -6.44
CA ARG A 55 5.99 -0.39 -5.82
C ARG A 55 5.71 -0.87 -4.41
N THR A 56 6.16 -2.08 -4.09
CA THR A 56 5.87 -2.73 -2.80
C THR A 56 7.15 -3.05 -2.06
N ALA A 57 7.17 -2.69 -0.79
CA ALA A 57 8.22 -3.11 0.15
C ALA A 57 7.56 -3.68 1.40
N THR A 58 8.22 -4.63 2.04
CA THR A 58 7.72 -5.29 3.25
C THR A 58 8.84 -5.36 4.26
N GLY A 59 8.53 -5.09 5.50
CA GLY A 59 9.50 -5.10 6.58
C GLY A 59 8.83 -5.07 7.93
N THR A 60 9.51 -4.45 8.90
CA THR A 60 9.00 -4.33 10.25
C THR A 60 9.14 -2.91 10.78
N TYR A 61 8.18 -2.51 11.57
CA TYR A 61 8.22 -1.27 12.34
C TYR A 61 7.91 -1.61 13.79
N GLU A 62 8.86 -1.33 14.69
CA GLU A 62 8.75 -1.70 16.10
C GLU A 62 8.34 -3.17 16.27
N ASP A 63 9.03 -4.05 15.54
CA ASP A 63 8.83 -5.50 15.52
C ASP A 63 7.49 -5.97 14.92
N THR A 64 6.69 -5.07 14.39
CA THR A 64 5.41 -5.41 13.74
C THR A 64 5.61 -5.51 12.24
N PRO A 65 5.18 -6.61 11.60
CA PRO A 65 5.23 -6.72 10.15
C PRO A 65 4.35 -5.67 9.49
N ILE A 66 4.86 -5.07 8.42
CA ILE A 66 4.16 -4.00 7.71
C ILE A 66 4.61 -3.98 6.24
N SER A 67 3.69 -3.64 5.37
CA SER A 67 3.98 -3.45 3.95
C SER A 67 3.59 -2.05 3.51
N VAL A 68 4.17 -1.61 2.42
CA VAL A 68 3.77 -0.38 1.74
C VAL A 68 3.66 -0.69 0.25
N THR A 69 2.60 -0.21 -0.38
CA THR A 69 2.42 -0.33 -1.83
C THR A 69 1.91 1.01 -2.36
N SER A 70 2.63 1.58 -3.31
CA SER A 70 2.15 2.80 -3.98
C SER A 70 1.00 2.45 -4.92
N THR A 71 0.00 3.32 -5.01
CA THR A 71 -1.21 3.09 -5.81
C THR A 71 -1.25 3.87 -7.12
N GLY A 72 -0.37 4.86 -7.29
CA GLY A 72 -0.52 5.83 -8.35
C GLY A 72 -1.65 6.81 -8.06
N ILE A 73 -2.17 7.42 -9.08
CA ILE A 73 -3.18 8.47 -8.99
C ILE A 73 -4.56 7.88 -9.33
N GLY A 74 -5.53 8.22 -8.49
CA GLY A 74 -6.94 7.96 -8.77
C GLY A 74 -7.49 6.68 -8.19
N SER A 75 -8.80 6.62 -8.11
CA SER A 75 -9.51 5.48 -7.53
C SER A 75 -9.41 4.19 -8.35
N PRO A 76 -9.35 4.21 -9.69
CA PRO A 76 -9.21 2.94 -10.42
C PRO A 76 -7.91 2.20 -10.08
N SER A 77 -6.75 2.89 -10.04
CA SER A 77 -5.50 2.22 -9.71
C SER A 77 -5.44 1.79 -8.25
N THR A 78 -6.04 2.58 -7.35
CA THR A 78 -6.15 2.21 -5.93
C THR A 78 -7.04 0.98 -5.76
N ALA A 79 -8.15 0.90 -6.46
CA ALA A 79 -9.06 -0.25 -6.39
C ALA A 79 -8.35 -1.53 -6.83
N ILE A 80 -7.57 -1.47 -7.90
CA ILE A 80 -6.78 -2.62 -8.36
C ILE A 80 -5.82 -3.07 -7.26
N ALA A 81 -5.09 -2.14 -6.65
CA ALA A 81 -4.14 -2.47 -5.60
C ALA A 81 -4.83 -3.13 -4.40
N VAL A 82 -5.92 -2.55 -3.91
CA VAL A 82 -6.65 -3.08 -2.75
C VAL A 82 -7.20 -4.48 -3.05
N GLU A 83 -7.81 -4.67 -4.21
CA GLU A 83 -8.35 -5.97 -4.58
C GLU A 83 -7.27 -7.05 -4.68
N GLU A 84 -6.16 -6.74 -5.34
CA GLU A 84 -5.09 -7.71 -5.52
C GLU A 84 -4.35 -8.00 -4.20
N LEU A 85 -4.08 -6.97 -3.40
CA LEU A 85 -3.43 -7.16 -2.11
C LEU A 85 -4.31 -7.92 -1.13
N ALA A 86 -5.62 -7.65 -1.11
CA ALA A 86 -6.56 -8.41 -0.28
C ALA A 86 -6.60 -9.88 -0.69
N ARG A 87 -6.52 -10.15 -1.99
CA ARG A 87 -6.53 -11.52 -2.51
C ARG A 87 -5.34 -12.34 -2.01
N VAL A 88 -4.19 -11.71 -1.83
CA VAL A 88 -2.98 -12.39 -1.34
C VAL A 88 -2.76 -12.27 0.17
N GLY A 89 -3.75 -11.76 0.90
CA GLY A 89 -3.74 -11.85 2.36
C GLY A 89 -3.73 -10.56 3.15
N ALA A 90 -3.66 -9.39 2.51
CA ALA A 90 -3.74 -8.13 3.25
C ALA A 90 -5.13 -7.95 3.85
N GLU A 91 -5.17 -7.51 5.10
CA GLU A 91 -6.43 -7.37 5.85
C GLU A 91 -6.74 -5.92 6.21
N THR A 92 -5.71 -5.11 6.41
CA THR A 92 -5.86 -3.72 6.83
C THR A 92 -5.12 -2.80 5.86
N PHE A 93 -5.83 -1.79 5.37
CA PHE A 93 -5.26 -0.80 4.46
C PHE A 93 -5.36 0.59 5.07
N VAL A 94 -4.25 1.32 5.04
CA VAL A 94 -4.22 2.71 5.49
C VAL A 94 -3.70 3.57 4.34
N ARG A 95 -4.57 4.41 3.80
CA ARG A 95 -4.18 5.35 2.75
C ARG A 95 -3.43 6.51 3.38
N VAL A 96 -2.20 6.71 2.93
CA VAL A 96 -1.33 7.79 3.40
C VAL A 96 -1.14 8.78 2.27
N GLY A 97 -1.76 9.92 2.37
CA GLY A 97 -1.73 10.90 1.30
C GLY A 97 -1.70 12.32 1.80
N SER A 98 -1.70 13.24 0.87
CA SER A 98 -1.83 14.66 1.13
C SER A 98 -3.13 15.17 0.55
N CYS A 99 -3.64 16.26 1.11
CA CYS A 99 -4.87 16.88 0.63
C CYS A 99 -4.78 18.37 0.78
N GLY A 100 -5.68 19.07 0.08
CA GLY A 100 -5.84 20.51 0.24
C GLY A 100 -6.83 20.82 1.35
N ALA A 101 -6.53 21.83 2.16
CA ALA A 101 -7.46 22.31 3.18
C ALA A 101 -8.48 23.24 2.54
N ILE A 102 -9.76 23.03 2.83
CA ILE A 102 -10.84 23.88 2.35
C ILE A 102 -11.54 24.63 3.49
N GLN A 103 -11.12 24.41 4.71
CA GLN A 103 -11.66 25.09 5.89
C GLN A 103 -10.61 26.05 6.45
N PRO A 104 -11.00 27.26 6.85
CA PRO A 104 -10.01 28.28 7.26
C PRO A 104 -9.26 27.95 8.54
N GLU A 105 -9.79 27.09 9.40
CA GLU A 105 -9.12 26.66 10.64
C GLU A 105 -8.03 25.61 10.44
N MET A 106 -7.86 25.11 9.22
CA MET A 106 -6.85 24.07 8.94
C MET A 106 -5.55 24.72 8.46
N ASP A 107 -4.45 24.28 9.04
CA ASP A 107 -3.10 24.75 8.71
C ASP A 107 -2.30 23.67 8.00
N VAL A 108 -1.27 24.10 7.29
CA VAL A 108 -0.31 23.19 6.66
C VAL A 108 0.36 22.34 7.75
N GLY A 109 0.39 21.04 7.54
CA GLY A 109 0.95 20.10 8.50
C GLY A 109 -0.09 19.43 9.39
N ASP A 110 -1.33 19.90 9.38
CA ASP A 110 -2.40 19.25 10.14
C ASP A 110 -2.70 17.88 9.58
N LEU A 111 -3.08 16.95 10.49
CA LEU A 111 -3.56 15.63 10.09
C LEU A 111 -5.07 15.67 9.90
N VAL A 112 -5.51 15.04 8.81
CA VAL A 112 -6.93 14.90 8.52
C VAL A 112 -7.25 13.42 8.44
N ILE A 113 -8.16 12.97 9.30
CA ILE A 113 -8.62 11.58 9.31
C ILE A 113 -10.01 11.56 8.67
N THR A 114 -10.13 10.89 7.53
CA THR A 114 -11.39 10.81 6.80
C THR A 114 -12.38 9.93 7.56
N ALA A 115 -13.56 10.46 7.81
CA ALA A 115 -14.63 9.72 8.47
C ALA A 115 -15.64 9.13 7.49
N GLY A 116 -15.66 9.64 6.26
CA GLY A 116 -16.55 9.14 5.22
C GLY A 116 -16.25 9.82 3.90
N ALA A 117 -16.74 9.23 2.83
CA ALA A 117 -16.57 9.75 1.47
C ALA A 117 -17.82 9.45 0.64
N VAL A 118 -18.02 10.26 -0.40
CA VAL A 118 -19.16 10.10 -1.33
C VAL A 118 -18.61 9.74 -2.70
#